data_e1d263de6202df4db204f2b281fb0332
#
_entry.id   e1d263de6202df4db204f2b281fb0332
#
_cell.length_a   1.000
_cell.length_b   1.000
_cell.length_c   1.000
_cell.angle_alpha   90.00
_cell.angle_beta   90.00
_cell.angle_gamma   90.00
#
_symmetry.space_group_name_H-M   'P 1'
#
loop_
_entity.id
_entity.type
_entity.pdbx_description
1 polymer ?
#
loop_
_entity_poly.entity_id
_entity_poly.type
_entity_poly.pdbx_seq_one_letter_code
_entity_poly.pdbx_strand_id
1 'polypeptide(L)'
;TIPNDEYGAEIHPKHSFAPIEKQVESFGKTFTLQVPETEVQLDDSPTGPNPPQKLYRTRGPWAEPTEGLEALRSEWIEARGDVEAYEGRRRNLLDDGNRALKRGEASDEWKGASRQTLRAKEGKRVTQMHYARQGVITPEMEYVALREHCDVEKVREQVASGKAIIPNNINHPESEPMIIGNAFNTKINANIGNSAVTSSIREEVDKLRWATRWGADTVMDLSTGNDIHTTREWIMRNSPVPIGTVPIYQALEKVDGVAEDLTWEIFRDTVIEQCEQGVDYMTIHAGVRLPFVPLTTKRVTGIVSRGGSIMAGWCLAHHKESFLYENFDELCEIFAKYDVAFSLGDGLRPGSIADANDAAQFAELKTIGELTHRAWEYDVQVMVEGPGHVPLNMVQVNNEKEQEWCGGAPFYTLGPLVTDIAPGYDHITSAIGAANIAMGGTAMLCYVTPKEHLGLPNKDDVKTGVITYKVSAHAADVAKGHPCLLYTSDAADDLLCV
;
A
#
# COMPACT_ATOMS: atom_id res chain seq x y z
N THR A 1 4.28 -21.86 -19.96
CA THR A 1 3.25 -21.22 -20.80
C THR A 1 2.29 -20.52 -19.85
N ILE A 2 2.24 -19.20 -19.93
CA ILE A 2 1.23 -18.38 -19.21
C ILE A 2 -0.12 -18.78 -19.81
N PRO A 3 -1.10 -19.18 -19.00
CA PRO A 3 -2.40 -19.52 -19.54
C PRO A 3 -2.98 -18.31 -20.28
N ASN A 4 -3.52 -18.53 -21.49
CA ASN A 4 -4.42 -17.57 -22.11
C ASN A 4 -5.59 -17.40 -21.12
N ASP A 5 -5.63 -16.27 -20.44
CA ASP A 5 -6.77 -15.99 -19.60
C ASP A 5 -7.95 -15.46 -20.44
N GLU A 6 -9.11 -15.39 -19.84
CA GLU A 6 -10.34 -14.89 -20.44
C GLU A 6 -10.22 -13.45 -20.99
N TYR A 7 -9.09 -12.78 -20.75
CA TYR A 7 -8.77 -11.43 -21.21
C TYR A 7 -7.97 -11.40 -22.51
N GLY A 8 -7.62 -12.57 -23.08
CA GLY A 8 -7.17 -12.76 -24.46
C GLY A 8 -5.88 -12.07 -24.88
N ALA A 9 -5.19 -11.38 -23.99
CA ALA A 9 -3.94 -10.72 -24.30
C ALA A 9 -2.77 -11.49 -23.67
N GLU A 10 -1.80 -11.91 -24.48
CA GLU A 10 -0.46 -12.17 -23.98
C GLU A 10 0.11 -10.84 -23.48
N ILE A 11 -0.13 -10.54 -22.21
CA ILE A 11 0.39 -9.35 -21.56
C ILE A 11 1.91 -9.49 -21.28
N HIS A 12 2.45 -10.69 -21.48
CA HIS A 12 3.83 -11.02 -21.18
C HIS A 12 4.55 -11.51 -22.45
N PRO A 13 5.68 -10.88 -22.82
CA PRO A 13 6.52 -11.38 -23.90
C PRO A 13 6.96 -12.81 -23.59
N LYS A 14 7.01 -13.66 -24.61
CA LYS A 14 7.31 -15.11 -24.51
C LYS A 14 8.69 -15.46 -23.91
N HIS A 15 9.53 -14.50 -23.59
CA HIS A 15 10.96 -14.71 -23.40
C HIS A 15 11.55 -14.23 -22.08
N SER A 16 10.74 -14.00 -21.05
CA SER A 16 11.25 -13.16 -20.00
C SER A 16 10.93 -13.53 -18.58
N PHE A 17 11.38 -14.66 -18.14
CA PHE A 17 11.50 -14.91 -16.70
C PHE A 17 12.77 -15.73 -16.43
N ALA A 18 13.93 -15.08 -16.59
CA ALA A 18 15.13 -15.60 -15.98
C ALA A 18 15.29 -14.92 -14.61
N PRO A 19 14.93 -15.57 -13.51
CA PRO A 19 15.14 -14.99 -12.20
C PRO A 19 16.64 -14.79 -11.97
N ILE A 20 17.01 -13.69 -11.34
CA ILE A 20 18.34 -13.56 -10.77
C ILE A 20 18.39 -14.48 -9.55
N GLU A 21 19.23 -15.49 -9.60
CA GLU A 21 19.51 -16.34 -8.46
C GLU A 21 20.69 -15.79 -7.67
N LYS A 22 20.48 -15.54 -6.38
CA LYS A 22 21.55 -15.16 -5.46
C LYS A 22 21.43 -15.94 -4.17
N GLN A 23 22.53 -16.55 -3.73
CA GLN A 23 22.63 -17.09 -2.39
C GLN A 23 22.96 -15.97 -1.40
N VAL A 24 22.19 -15.88 -0.34
CA VAL A 24 22.39 -14.94 0.75
C VAL A 24 22.47 -15.66 2.08
N GLU A 25 23.29 -15.18 2.99
CA GLU A 25 23.37 -15.68 4.36
C GLU A 25 22.67 -14.72 5.31
N SER A 26 21.68 -15.20 6.03
CA SER A 26 20.97 -14.42 7.04
C SER A 26 20.57 -15.33 8.21
N PHE A 27 20.66 -14.81 9.43
CA PHE A 27 20.35 -15.57 10.66
C PHE A 27 21.13 -16.90 10.77
N GLY A 28 22.35 -16.94 10.21
CA GLY A 28 23.18 -18.13 10.18
C GLY A 28 22.68 -19.26 9.26
N LYS A 29 21.78 -18.94 8.33
CA LYS A 29 21.26 -19.84 7.30
C LYS A 29 21.48 -19.25 5.92
N THR A 30 21.66 -20.12 4.93
CA THR A 30 21.82 -19.75 3.53
C THR A 30 20.47 -19.91 2.81
N PHE A 31 20.02 -18.84 2.14
CA PHE A 31 18.82 -18.83 1.32
C PHE A 31 19.17 -18.60 -0.14
N THR A 32 18.45 -19.24 -1.05
CA THR A 32 18.51 -18.92 -2.48
C THR A 32 17.35 -17.99 -2.80
N LEU A 33 17.67 -16.74 -3.16
CA LEU A 33 16.68 -15.76 -3.62
C LEU A 33 16.55 -15.85 -5.13
N GLN A 34 15.32 -15.84 -5.62
CA GLN A 34 14.99 -15.78 -7.04
C GLN A 34 14.16 -14.54 -7.31
N VAL A 35 14.79 -13.49 -7.87
CA VAL A 35 14.13 -12.24 -8.22
C VAL A 35 13.80 -12.24 -9.71
N PRO A 36 12.52 -12.31 -10.11
CA PRO A 36 12.15 -12.38 -11.52
C PRO A 36 12.37 -11.05 -12.23
N GLU A 37 12.98 -11.12 -13.42
CA GLU A 37 13.22 -9.98 -14.30
C GLU A 37 12.79 -10.26 -15.72
N THR A 38 12.36 -9.21 -16.41
CA THR A 38 12.20 -9.18 -17.87
C THR A 38 13.42 -8.48 -18.45
N GLU A 39 14.06 -9.11 -19.43
CA GLU A 39 15.17 -8.53 -20.18
C GLU A 39 14.65 -8.00 -21.52
N VAL A 40 14.65 -6.65 -21.68
CA VAL A 40 14.26 -5.97 -22.89
C VAL A 40 15.48 -5.68 -23.71
N GLN A 41 15.58 -6.24 -24.94
CA GLN A 41 16.66 -5.95 -25.87
C GLN A 41 16.43 -4.55 -26.46
N LEU A 42 17.46 -3.75 -26.49
CA LEU A 42 17.44 -2.41 -27.08
C LEU A 42 18.10 -2.44 -28.45
N ASP A 43 17.65 -1.59 -29.37
CA ASP A 43 18.30 -1.41 -30.66
C ASP A 43 19.71 -0.81 -30.49
N ASP A 44 20.57 -1.10 -31.44
CA ASP A 44 21.94 -0.60 -31.44
C ASP A 44 21.96 0.92 -31.59
N SER A 45 22.77 1.57 -30.78
CA SER A 45 23.03 2.99 -30.95
C SER A 45 24.07 3.24 -32.08
N PRO A 46 24.18 4.48 -32.61
CA PRO A 46 25.23 4.83 -33.56
C PRO A 46 26.65 4.57 -33.03
N THR A 47 26.83 4.42 -31.73
CA THR A 47 28.14 4.22 -31.09
C THR A 47 28.38 2.76 -30.72
N GLY A 48 27.42 1.84 -30.98
CA GLY A 48 27.52 0.41 -30.71
C GLY A 48 26.27 -0.18 -30.08
N PRO A 49 26.28 -1.50 -29.76
CA PRO A 49 25.14 -2.17 -29.16
C PRO A 49 24.82 -1.61 -27.78
N ASN A 50 23.54 -1.39 -27.52
CA ASN A 50 23.05 -1.06 -26.19
C ASN A 50 22.94 -2.32 -25.32
N PRO A 51 23.30 -2.26 -24.03
CA PRO A 51 23.02 -3.36 -23.12
C PRO A 51 21.52 -3.53 -22.96
N PRO A 52 21.02 -4.78 -22.78
CA PRO A 52 19.61 -5.00 -22.54
C PRO A 52 19.17 -4.33 -21.23
N GLN A 53 17.93 -3.82 -21.21
CA GLN A 53 17.34 -3.27 -20.00
C GLN A 53 16.68 -4.39 -19.21
N LYS A 54 16.96 -4.43 -17.91
CA LYS A 54 16.36 -5.38 -16.98
C LYS A 54 15.29 -4.71 -16.15
N LEU A 55 14.10 -5.29 -16.16
CA LEU A 55 12.95 -4.78 -15.44
C LEU A 55 12.45 -5.85 -14.48
N TYR A 56 12.25 -5.47 -13.22
CA TYR A 56 11.59 -6.35 -12.27
C TYR A 56 10.19 -6.70 -12.75
N ARG A 57 9.83 -7.98 -12.60
CA ARG A 57 8.49 -8.45 -12.90
C ARG A 57 8.07 -9.48 -11.87
N THR A 58 6.96 -9.23 -11.20
CA THR A 58 6.46 -10.18 -10.20
C THR A 58 6.23 -11.56 -10.82
N ARG A 59 6.48 -12.62 -10.03
CA ARG A 59 6.12 -13.99 -10.39
C ARG A 59 4.64 -14.16 -10.71
N GLY A 60 3.87 -13.15 -10.37
CA GLY A 60 2.51 -12.91 -10.76
C GLY A 60 1.49 -13.81 -10.09
N PRO A 61 0.24 -13.39 -10.14
CA PRO A 61 -0.89 -14.16 -9.63
C PRO A 61 -1.39 -15.16 -10.70
N TRP A 62 -0.61 -16.19 -11.02
CA TRP A 62 -0.94 -17.14 -12.10
C TRP A 62 -1.58 -18.43 -11.61
N ALA A 63 -1.56 -18.69 -10.31
CA ALA A 63 -2.25 -19.84 -9.72
C ALA A 63 -3.78 -19.71 -9.85
N GLU A 64 -4.48 -20.84 -9.78
CA GLU A 64 -5.94 -20.78 -9.61
C GLU A 64 -6.28 -19.99 -8.34
N PRO A 65 -7.26 -19.06 -8.40
CA PRO A 65 -7.58 -18.22 -7.23
C PRO A 65 -7.86 -19.01 -5.96
N THR A 66 -8.45 -20.18 -6.06
CA THR A 66 -8.76 -21.06 -4.91
C THR A 66 -7.58 -21.87 -4.40
N GLU A 67 -6.44 -21.84 -5.06
CA GLU A 67 -5.20 -22.48 -4.61
C GLU A 67 -4.28 -21.48 -3.91
N GLY A 68 -4.29 -20.22 -4.37
CA GLY A 68 -3.39 -19.16 -3.90
C GLY A 68 -1.96 -19.33 -4.38
N LEU A 69 -1.07 -18.47 -3.89
CA LEU A 69 0.35 -18.45 -4.20
C LEU A 69 1.16 -19.27 -3.21
N GLU A 70 2.35 -19.71 -3.63
CA GLU A 70 3.33 -20.31 -2.73
C GLU A 70 3.84 -19.29 -1.69
N ALA A 71 4.04 -19.76 -0.49
CA ALA A 71 4.53 -18.97 0.64
C ALA A 71 6.06 -18.77 0.55
N LEU A 72 6.49 -17.83 -0.30
CA LEU A 72 7.88 -17.54 -0.60
C LEU A 72 8.75 -17.30 0.65
N ARG A 73 8.21 -16.55 1.63
CA ARG A 73 8.97 -16.05 2.77
C ARG A 73 8.88 -16.90 4.04
N SER A 74 8.14 -18.03 4.02
CA SER A 74 7.93 -18.82 5.24
C SER A 74 9.26 -19.27 5.88
N GLU A 75 10.18 -19.80 5.11
CA GLU A 75 11.49 -20.21 5.63
C GLU A 75 12.31 -19.04 6.18
N TRP A 76 12.23 -17.86 5.55
CA TRP A 76 12.94 -16.67 6.01
C TRP A 76 12.41 -16.18 7.36
N ILE A 77 11.08 -16.18 7.51
CA ILE A 77 10.39 -15.78 8.74
C ILE A 77 10.71 -16.73 9.89
N GLU A 78 10.60 -18.04 9.65
CA GLU A 78 10.88 -19.06 10.67
C GLU A 78 12.36 -19.10 11.09
N ALA A 79 13.26 -18.85 10.13
CA ALA A 79 14.70 -18.87 10.37
C ALA A 79 15.19 -17.83 11.40
N ARG A 80 14.46 -16.71 11.54
CA ARG A 80 14.75 -15.66 12.52
C ARG A 80 14.64 -16.15 13.96
N GLY A 81 13.77 -17.16 14.21
CA GLY A 81 13.59 -17.77 15.53
C GLY A 81 12.88 -16.90 16.56
N ASP A 82 12.33 -15.78 16.16
CA ASP A 82 11.69 -14.76 17.00
C ASP A 82 10.17 -14.70 16.86
N VAL A 83 9.59 -15.53 16.00
CA VAL A 83 8.15 -15.71 15.85
C VAL A 83 7.67 -16.98 16.55
N GLU A 84 6.42 -16.98 16.94
CA GLU A 84 5.68 -18.15 17.43
C GLU A 84 4.34 -18.30 16.71
N ALA A 85 3.96 -19.54 16.48
CA ALA A 85 2.63 -19.87 16.02
C ALA A 85 1.67 -19.92 17.21
N TYR A 86 0.46 -19.41 17.02
CA TYR A 86 -0.58 -19.42 18.07
C TYR A 86 -1.98 -19.56 17.47
N GLU A 87 -2.95 -19.89 18.34
CA GLU A 87 -4.35 -19.86 17.95
C GLU A 87 -4.77 -18.37 17.92
N GLY A 88 -4.83 -17.80 16.72
CA GLY A 88 -5.24 -16.42 16.53
C GLY A 88 -6.63 -16.11 17.07
N ARG A 89 -7.08 -14.89 16.86
CA ARG A 89 -8.45 -14.49 17.22
C ARG A 89 -9.48 -15.35 16.47
N ARG A 90 -10.56 -15.73 17.15
CA ARG A 90 -11.65 -16.47 16.52
C ARG A 90 -12.46 -15.57 15.61
N ARG A 91 -12.60 -16.00 14.34
CA ARG A 91 -13.51 -15.37 13.40
C ARG A 91 -14.96 -15.44 13.93
N ASN A 92 -15.70 -14.35 13.72
CA ASN A 92 -17.13 -14.30 13.97
C ASN A 92 -17.86 -13.66 12.77
N LEU A 93 -19.17 -13.77 12.71
CA LEU A 93 -19.93 -13.26 11.56
C LEU A 93 -19.87 -11.73 11.41
N LEU A 94 -19.58 -10.98 12.48
CA LEU A 94 -19.42 -9.54 12.41
C LEU A 94 -18.16 -9.12 11.64
N ASP A 95 -17.18 -10.02 11.47
CA ASP A 95 -15.98 -9.74 10.67
C ASP A 95 -16.31 -9.50 9.19
N ASP A 96 -17.43 -10.07 8.74
CA ASP A 96 -18.00 -9.84 7.42
C ASP A 96 -19.04 -8.69 7.40
N GLY A 97 -19.07 -7.85 8.44
CA GLY A 97 -20.01 -6.77 8.63
C GLY A 97 -21.35 -7.21 9.24
N ASN A 98 -22.11 -6.26 9.78
CA ASN A 98 -23.38 -6.53 10.46
C ASN A 98 -24.42 -7.20 9.54
N ARG A 99 -24.35 -6.94 8.23
CA ARG A 99 -25.24 -7.57 7.23
C ARG A 99 -25.03 -9.08 7.12
N ALA A 100 -23.83 -9.59 7.42
CA ALA A 100 -23.55 -11.03 7.40
C ALA A 100 -24.37 -11.81 8.44
N LEU A 101 -24.74 -11.20 9.57
CA LEU A 101 -25.63 -11.80 10.56
C LEU A 101 -27.00 -12.20 9.99
N LYS A 102 -27.45 -11.49 8.93
CA LYS A 102 -28.74 -11.76 8.27
C LYS A 102 -28.62 -12.77 7.13
N ARG A 103 -27.45 -12.89 6.52
CA ARG A 103 -27.23 -13.69 5.31
C ARG A 103 -26.62 -15.06 5.61
N GLY A 104 -25.79 -15.15 6.65
CA GLY A 104 -25.00 -16.35 6.95
C GLY A 104 -23.58 -16.30 6.36
N GLU A 105 -22.88 -17.44 6.41
CA GLU A 105 -21.48 -17.55 5.96
C GLU A 105 -21.34 -17.53 4.43
N ALA A 106 -20.13 -17.18 3.95
CA ALA A 106 -19.73 -17.29 2.57
C ALA A 106 -19.83 -18.75 2.05
N SER A 107 -19.84 -18.92 0.72
CA SER A 107 -19.88 -20.23 0.08
C SER A 107 -18.69 -21.11 0.46
N ASP A 108 -18.86 -22.44 0.37
CA ASP A 108 -17.80 -23.41 0.70
C ASP A 108 -16.58 -23.31 -0.22
N GLU A 109 -16.76 -22.83 -1.47
CA GLU A 109 -15.68 -22.61 -2.43
C GLU A 109 -14.58 -21.68 -1.86
N TRP A 110 -14.96 -20.74 -1.02
CA TRP A 110 -14.07 -19.72 -0.47
C TRP A 110 -13.69 -19.97 1.00
N LYS A 111 -13.89 -21.18 1.50
CA LYS A 111 -13.44 -21.57 2.84
C LYS A 111 -12.03 -22.16 2.79
N GLY A 112 -11.31 -22.04 3.91
CA GLY A 112 -10.04 -22.77 4.11
C GLY A 112 -8.79 -22.10 3.54
N ALA A 113 -8.85 -20.82 3.16
CA ALA A 113 -7.67 -20.07 2.71
C ALA A 113 -6.70 -19.69 3.82
N SER A 114 -7.13 -19.73 5.08
CA SER A 114 -6.35 -19.26 6.24
C SER A 114 -5.10 -20.11 6.47
N ARG A 115 -4.00 -19.44 6.83
CA ARG A 115 -2.74 -20.07 7.25
C ARG A 115 -2.61 -20.07 8.76
N GLN A 116 -1.62 -20.82 9.27
CA GLN A 116 -1.27 -20.75 10.68
C GLN A 116 -0.82 -19.33 11.03
N THR A 117 -1.44 -18.74 12.03
CA THR A 117 -1.16 -17.37 12.47
C THR A 117 0.14 -17.32 13.26
N LEU A 118 0.98 -16.36 12.90
CA LEU A 118 2.25 -16.06 13.56
C LEU A 118 2.19 -14.71 14.26
N ARG A 119 2.96 -14.58 15.32
CA ARG A 119 3.26 -13.30 15.98
C ARG A 119 4.68 -13.31 16.53
N ALA A 120 5.21 -12.13 16.84
CA ALA A 120 6.46 -12.02 17.60
C ALA A 120 6.34 -12.72 18.96
N LYS A 121 7.39 -13.45 19.36
CA LYS A 121 7.53 -13.99 20.71
C LYS A 121 7.52 -12.86 21.73
N GLU A 122 7.17 -13.17 22.99
CA GLU A 122 7.18 -12.19 24.08
C GLU A 122 8.54 -11.46 24.17
N GLY A 123 8.49 -10.13 24.21
CA GLY A 123 9.68 -9.28 24.29
C GLY A 123 10.48 -9.17 22.98
N LYS A 124 10.00 -9.73 21.86
CA LYS A 124 10.62 -9.61 20.53
C LYS A 124 9.86 -8.63 19.66
N ARG A 125 10.57 -8.05 18.69
CA ARG A 125 10.04 -7.26 17.58
C ARG A 125 10.49 -7.90 16.28
N VAL A 126 9.64 -7.89 15.27
CA VAL A 126 9.85 -8.61 13.99
C VAL A 126 9.83 -7.67 12.79
N THR A 127 9.85 -6.35 13.01
CA THR A 127 9.76 -5.36 11.94
C THR A 127 11.07 -5.26 11.17
N GLN A 128 11.00 -4.96 9.88
CA GLN A 128 12.20 -4.72 9.07
C GLN A 128 13.03 -3.55 9.62
N MET A 129 12.38 -2.52 10.16
CA MET A 129 13.07 -1.40 10.82
C MET A 129 13.87 -1.87 12.04
N HIS A 130 13.30 -2.77 12.86
CA HIS A 130 14.00 -3.33 14.01
C HIS A 130 15.29 -4.03 13.60
N TYR A 131 15.24 -4.93 12.62
CA TYR A 131 16.42 -5.63 12.12
C TYR A 131 17.43 -4.67 11.52
N ALA A 132 16.98 -3.72 10.70
CA ALA A 132 17.85 -2.71 10.08
C ALA A 132 18.62 -1.89 11.11
N ARG A 133 17.97 -1.48 12.21
CA ARG A 133 18.57 -0.76 13.33
C ARG A 133 19.56 -1.58 14.14
N GLN A 134 19.37 -2.91 14.17
CA GLN A 134 20.32 -3.85 14.78
C GLN A 134 21.51 -4.16 13.85
N GLY A 135 21.55 -3.59 12.66
CA GLY A 135 22.59 -3.88 11.65
C GLY A 135 22.40 -5.23 10.97
N VAL A 136 21.22 -5.84 11.08
CA VAL A 136 20.90 -7.13 10.46
C VAL A 136 20.32 -6.89 9.06
N ILE A 137 20.90 -7.53 8.06
CA ILE A 137 20.38 -7.61 6.71
C ILE A 137 19.50 -8.85 6.62
N THR A 138 18.22 -8.64 6.30
CA THR A 138 17.25 -9.73 6.14
C THR A 138 17.21 -10.21 4.70
N PRO A 139 16.69 -11.43 4.42
CA PRO A 139 16.44 -11.88 3.05
C PRO A 139 15.53 -10.94 2.27
N GLU A 140 14.59 -10.28 2.95
CA GLU A 140 13.72 -9.24 2.35
C GLU A 140 14.53 -8.04 1.87
N MET A 141 15.49 -7.55 2.64
CA MET A 141 16.38 -6.43 2.23
C MET A 141 17.27 -6.82 1.06
N GLU A 142 17.80 -8.04 1.05
CA GLU A 142 18.57 -8.58 -0.08
C GLU A 142 17.71 -8.70 -1.34
N TYR A 143 16.48 -9.20 -1.20
CA TYR A 143 15.53 -9.29 -2.32
C TYR A 143 15.25 -7.89 -2.91
N VAL A 144 14.99 -6.92 -2.05
CA VAL A 144 14.79 -5.52 -2.45
C VAL A 144 16.02 -4.95 -3.16
N ALA A 145 17.22 -5.20 -2.64
CA ALA A 145 18.46 -4.72 -3.25
C ALA A 145 18.66 -5.26 -4.67
N LEU A 146 18.33 -6.54 -4.89
CA LEU A 146 18.34 -7.16 -6.21
C LEU A 146 17.30 -6.53 -7.14
N ARG A 147 16.07 -6.36 -6.64
CA ARG A 147 14.94 -5.78 -7.38
C ARG A 147 15.20 -4.32 -7.80
N GLU A 148 15.82 -3.52 -6.93
CA GLU A 148 16.11 -2.10 -7.16
C GLU A 148 17.51 -1.86 -7.75
N HIS A 149 18.26 -2.93 -8.06
CA HIS A 149 19.64 -2.85 -8.58
C HIS A 149 20.55 -1.94 -7.77
N CYS A 150 20.51 -2.07 -6.43
CA CYS A 150 21.26 -1.20 -5.53
C CYS A 150 22.01 -2.00 -4.46
N ASP A 151 22.87 -1.31 -3.71
CA ASP A 151 23.58 -1.89 -2.58
C ASP A 151 22.59 -2.20 -1.44
N VAL A 152 22.70 -3.38 -0.83
CA VAL A 152 21.86 -3.80 0.27
C VAL A 152 22.05 -2.94 1.53
N GLU A 153 23.25 -2.39 1.75
CA GLU A 153 23.49 -1.45 2.85
C GLU A 153 22.69 -0.17 2.67
N LYS A 154 22.54 0.33 1.44
CA LYS A 154 21.64 1.45 1.14
C LYS A 154 20.20 1.11 1.59
N VAL A 155 19.71 -0.09 1.27
CA VAL A 155 18.37 -0.55 1.70
C VAL A 155 18.27 -0.53 3.23
N ARG A 156 19.22 -1.18 3.91
CA ARG A 156 19.25 -1.25 5.37
C ARG A 156 19.28 0.13 6.03
N GLU A 157 20.14 1.03 5.56
CA GLU A 157 20.26 2.40 6.12
C GLU A 157 19.00 3.23 5.92
N GLN A 158 18.36 3.15 4.76
CA GLN A 158 17.11 3.85 4.48
C GLN A 158 15.96 3.33 5.37
N VAL A 159 15.86 2.02 5.58
CA VAL A 159 14.87 1.43 6.48
C VAL A 159 15.18 1.77 7.95
N ALA A 160 16.44 1.66 8.39
CA ALA A 160 16.85 1.98 9.76
C ALA A 160 16.57 3.44 10.15
N SER A 161 16.73 4.37 9.18
CA SER A 161 16.48 5.79 9.40
C SER A 161 14.99 6.20 9.27
N GLY A 162 14.11 5.28 8.87
CA GLY A 162 12.69 5.55 8.63
C GLY A 162 12.39 6.23 7.29
N LYS A 163 13.39 6.44 6.43
CA LYS A 163 13.23 7.08 5.11
C LYS A 163 12.75 6.14 4.03
N ALA A 164 12.65 4.86 4.33
CA ALA A 164 12.03 3.86 3.50
C ALA A 164 11.36 2.79 4.35
N ILE A 165 10.35 2.13 3.78
CA ILE A 165 9.66 1.00 4.40
C ILE A 165 9.66 -0.21 3.47
N ILE A 166 9.71 -1.39 4.07
CA ILE A 166 9.45 -2.68 3.40
C ILE A 166 8.18 -3.24 4.05
N PRO A 167 6.98 -2.98 3.48
CA PRO A 167 5.72 -3.45 4.06
C PRO A 167 5.57 -4.96 3.81
N ASN A 168 5.78 -5.77 4.84
CA ASN A 168 5.93 -7.21 4.69
C ASN A 168 5.51 -8.00 5.93
N ASN A 169 4.19 -8.01 6.22
CA ASN A 169 3.63 -8.74 7.35
C ASN A 169 4.10 -10.20 7.37
N ILE A 170 4.44 -10.71 8.56
CA ILE A 170 4.86 -12.11 8.75
C ILE A 170 3.75 -13.12 8.43
N ASN A 171 2.48 -12.71 8.38
CA ASN A 171 1.32 -13.53 8.00
C ASN A 171 0.96 -13.40 6.49
N HIS A 172 1.79 -12.70 5.70
CA HIS A 172 1.68 -12.63 4.25
C HIS A 172 2.94 -13.18 3.57
N PRO A 173 3.27 -14.46 3.77
CA PRO A 173 4.51 -15.01 3.24
C PRO A 173 4.51 -15.19 1.72
N GLU A 174 3.39 -15.02 1.04
CA GLU A 174 3.25 -15.04 -0.42
C GLU A 174 3.85 -13.82 -1.10
N SER A 175 3.92 -12.69 -0.40
CA SER A 175 4.36 -11.41 -0.98
C SER A 175 5.84 -11.40 -1.34
N GLU A 176 6.13 -10.80 -2.48
CA GLU A 176 7.49 -10.49 -2.94
C GLU A 176 7.94 -9.16 -2.33
N PRO A 177 9.07 -9.11 -1.61
CA PRO A 177 9.52 -7.88 -0.96
C PRO A 177 9.67 -6.71 -1.92
N MET A 178 9.21 -5.54 -1.49
CA MET A 178 9.37 -4.26 -2.19
C MET A 178 9.65 -3.15 -1.18
N ILE A 179 10.18 -2.04 -1.67
CA ILE A 179 10.53 -0.89 -0.84
C ILE A 179 9.81 0.37 -1.33
N ILE A 180 9.34 1.17 -0.39
CA ILE A 180 8.76 2.50 -0.63
C ILE A 180 9.68 3.52 0.05
N GLY A 181 10.28 4.39 -0.73
CA GLY A 181 11.19 5.42 -0.24
C GLY A 181 11.72 6.28 -1.37
N ASN A 182 12.01 7.56 -1.09
CA ASN A 182 12.43 8.53 -2.11
C ASN A 182 13.76 8.17 -2.80
N ALA A 183 14.60 7.37 -2.14
CA ALA A 183 15.88 6.93 -2.70
C ALA A 183 15.77 5.76 -3.70
N PHE A 184 14.55 5.31 -3.99
CA PHE A 184 14.20 4.18 -4.85
C PHE A 184 13.20 4.61 -5.93
N ASN A 185 12.93 3.71 -6.88
CA ASN A 185 11.93 3.98 -7.90
C ASN A 185 10.57 4.28 -7.27
N THR A 186 9.86 5.28 -7.80
CA THR A 186 8.52 5.67 -7.34
C THR A 186 7.53 4.52 -7.55
N LYS A 187 6.83 4.14 -6.50
CA LYS A 187 5.85 3.04 -6.51
C LYS A 187 4.44 3.56 -6.77
N ILE A 188 3.58 2.68 -7.25
CA ILE A 188 2.16 2.98 -7.41
C ILE A 188 1.30 1.99 -6.65
N ASN A 189 0.21 2.51 -6.09
CA ASN A 189 -0.84 1.73 -5.43
C ASN A 189 -2.12 1.76 -6.26
N ALA A 190 -2.76 0.60 -6.40
CA ALA A 190 -4.11 0.48 -6.95
C ALA A 190 -5.12 0.17 -5.84
N ASN A 191 -6.27 0.84 -5.87
CA ASN A 191 -7.37 0.58 -4.94
C ASN A 191 -8.38 -0.36 -5.57
N ILE A 192 -8.74 -1.41 -4.84
CA ILE A 192 -9.84 -2.34 -5.17
C ILE A 192 -10.78 -2.43 -3.97
N GLY A 193 -11.87 -3.14 -4.09
CA GLY A 193 -12.78 -3.39 -3.00
C GLY A 193 -14.21 -3.56 -3.47
N ASN A 194 -14.96 -4.44 -2.79
CA ASN A 194 -16.36 -4.62 -3.02
C ASN A 194 -17.20 -3.57 -2.28
N SER A 195 -18.42 -3.38 -2.73
CA SER A 195 -19.43 -2.59 -2.03
C SER A 195 -20.67 -3.41 -1.78
N ALA A 196 -21.61 -2.86 -0.99
CA ALA A 196 -22.88 -3.52 -0.68
C ALA A 196 -23.72 -3.87 -1.93
N VAL A 197 -23.40 -3.32 -3.09
CA VAL A 197 -24.22 -3.40 -4.32
C VAL A 197 -23.54 -4.20 -5.43
N THR A 198 -22.20 -4.30 -5.42
CA THR A 198 -21.44 -4.88 -6.54
C THR A 198 -20.22 -5.63 -6.05
N SER A 199 -19.90 -6.69 -6.81
CA SER A 199 -18.67 -7.46 -6.75
C SER A 199 -18.69 -8.67 -5.83
N SER A 200 -18.23 -9.79 -6.38
CA SER A 200 -18.02 -11.06 -5.68
C SER A 200 -16.57 -11.18 -5.21
N ILE A 201 -16.28 -12.18 -4.35
CA ILE A 201 -14.90 -12.51 -3.94
C ILE A 201 -14.02 -12.75 -5.18
N ARG A 202 -14.50 -13.51 -6.16
CA ARG A 202 -13.77 -13.80 -7.41
C ARG A 202 -13.44 -12.53 -8.20
N GLU A 203 -14.39 -11.61 -8.32
CA GLU A 203 -14.15 -10.33 -9.02
C GLU A 203 -13.09 -9.47 -8.34
N GLU A 204 -13.04 -9.46 -7.00
CA GLU A 204 -12.01 -8.71 -6.27
C GLU A 204 -10.63 -9.36 -6.44
N VAL A 205 -10.53 -10.68 -6.36
CA VAL A 205 -9.28 -11.41 -6.66
C VAL A 205 -8.86 -11.19 -8.12
N ASP A 206 -9.79 -11.18 -9.06
CA ASP A 206 -9.50 -10.88 -10.46
C ASP A 206 -9.02 -9.44 -10.68
N LYS A 207 -9.60 -8.46 -9.96
CA LYS A 207 -9.12 -7.07 -9.99
C LYS A 207 -7.72 -6.93 -9.41
N LEU A 208 -7.42 -7.62 -8.30
CA LEU A 208 -6.06 -7.71 -7.75
C LEU A 208 -5.07 -8.21 -8.80
N ARG A 209 -5.36 -9.37 -9.40
CA ARG A 209 -4.52 -10.00 -10.43
C ARG A 209 -4.32 -9.07 -11.62
N TRP A 210 -5.38 -8.39 -12.03
CA TRP A 210 -5.35 -7.44 -13.12
C TRP A 210 -4.49 -6.21 -12.81
N ALA A 211 -4.67 -5.59 -11.64
CA ALA A 211 -3.85 -4.47 -11.20
C ALA A 211 -2.35 -4.84 -11.16
N THR A 212 -2.03 -6.00 -10.57
CA THR A 212 -0.65 -6.50 -10.49
C THR A 212 -0.05 -6.76 -11.87
N ARG A 213 -0.82 -7.31 -12.82
CA ARG A 213 -0.39 -7.52 -14.21
C ARG A 213 0.00 -6.23 -14.92
N TRP A 214 -0.74 -5.16 -14.67
CA TRP A 214 -0.46 -3.85 -15.24
C TRP A 214 0.58 -3.04 -14.48
N GLY A 215 1.18 -3.63 -13.44
CA GLY A 215 2.35 -3.09 -12.77
C GLY A 215 2.05 -2.33 -11.48
N ALA A 216 0.90 -2.55 -10.83
CA ALA A 216 0.68 -2.05 -9.47
C ALA A 216 1.73 -2.65 -8.52
N ASP A 217 2.42 -1.80 -7.78
CA ASP A 217 3.45 -2.20 -6.82
C ASP A 217 2.85 -2.59 -5.46
N THR A 218 1.70 -2.03 -5.12
CA THR A 218 0.86 -2.39 -3.99
C THR A 218 -0.62 -2.34 -4.39
N VAL A 219 -1.47 -3.01 -3.60
CA VAL A 219 -2.92 -2.93 -3.78
C VAL A 219 -3.56 -2.68 -2.42
N MET A 220 -4.54 -1.77 -2.36
CA MET A 220 -5.37 -1.59 -1.16
C MET A 220 -6.74 -2.24 -1.34
N ASP A 221 -7.13 -3.06 -0.37
CA ASP A 221 -8.48 -3.58 -0.23
C ASP A 221 -9.35 -2.62 0.60
N LEU A 222 -10.25 -1.93 -0.08
CA LEU A 222 -11.19 -0.98 0.52
C LEU A 222 -12.61 -1.56 0.66
N SER A 223 -12.73 -2.88 0.74
CA SER A 223 -14.02 -3.58 0.81
C SER A 223 -14.89 -3.13 1.98
N THR A 224 -16.16 -2.82 1.66
CA THR A 224 -17.21 -2.43 2.60
C THR A 224 -18.52 -3.19 2.36
N GLY A 225 -18.48 -4.17 1.45
CA GLY A 225 -19.65 -4.96 1.06
C GLY A 225 -19.85 -6.19 1.94
N ASN A 226 -20.27 -7.26 1.28
CA ASN A 226 -20.45 -8.56 1.93
C ASN A 226 -19.13 -9.33 1.95
N ASP A 227 -18.98 -10.24 2.91
CA ASP A 227 -17.84 -11.17 3.01
C ASP A 227 -16.47 -10.46 3.08
N ILE A 228 -16.39 -9.34 3.81
CA ILE A 228 -15.19 -8.50 3.91
C ILE A 228 -13.98 -9.34 4.35
N HIS A 229 -14.12 -10.10 5.42
CA HIS A 229 -13.07 -10.97 5.96
C HIS A 229 -12.62 -12.01 4.92
N THR A 230 -13.58 -12.72 4.32
CA THR A 230 -13.30 -13.78 3.35
C THR A 230 -12.70 -13.22 2.07
N THR A 231 -13.21 -12.08 1.59
CA THR A 231 -12.67 -11.41 0.40
C THR A 231 -11.20 -11.05 0.61
N ARG A 232 -10.88 -10.41 1.74
CA ARG A 232 -9.50 -10.04 2.08
C ARG A 232 -8.60 -11.26 2.22
N GLU A 233 -9.07 -12.34 2.86
CA GLU A 233 -8.30 -13.57 2.99
C GLU A 233 -7.86 -14.11 1.61
N TRP A 234 -8.75 -14.15 0.64
CA TRP A 234 -8.42 -14.60 -0.70
C TRP A 234 -7.60 -13.60 -1.52
N ILE A 235 -7.77 -12.30 -1.29
CA ILE A 235 -6.88 -11.26 -1.82
C ILE A 235 -5.46 -11.52 -1.30
N MET A 236 -5.29 -11.72 0.02
CA MET A 236 -3.97 -11.99 0.63
C MET A 236 -3.30 -13.22 0.04
N ARG A 237 -4.04 -14.34 -0.05
CA ARG A 237 -3.50 -15.62 -0.58
C ARG A 237 -3.14 -15.57 -2.06
N ASN A 238 -3.65 -14.60 -2.80
CA ASN A 238 -3.40 -14.41 -4.24
C ASN A 238 -2.48 -13.22 -4.56
N SER A 239 -2.02 -12.49 -3.56
CA SER A 239 -1.23 -11.28 -3.80
C SER A 239 0.28 -11.54 -3.72
N PRO A 240 1.02 -11.30 -4.79
CA PRO A 240 2.49 -11.25 -4.75
C PRO A 240 3.00 -9.87 -4.31
N VAL A 241 2.12 -8.88 -4.18
CA VAL A 241 2.46 -7.52 -3.78
C VAL A 241 1.87 -7.19 -2.41
N PRO A 242 2.44 -6.24 -1.66
CA PRO A 242 1.89 -5.83 -0.37
C PRO A 242 0.43 -5.36 -0.49
N ILE A 243 -0.37 -5.73 0.51
CA ILE A 243 -1.78 -5.34 0.62
C ILE A 243 -1.96 -4.34 1.75
N GLY A 244 -2.59 -3.21 1.41
CA GLY A 244 -3.03 -2.20 2.36
C GLY A 244 -4.52 -2.25 2.63
N THR A 245 -4.95 -1.70 3.77
CA THR A 245 -6.36 -1.56 4.14
C THR A 245 -6.61 -0.26 4.88
N VAL A 246 -7.91 0.04 5.06
CA VAL A 246 -8.38 1.12 5.94
C VAL A 246 -9.28 0.49 7.01
N PRO A 247 -8.75 0.06 8.17
CA PRO A 247 -9.47 -0.76 9.13
C PRO A 247 -10.77 -0.15 9.64
N ILE A 248 -10.85 1.17 9.71
CA ILE A 248 -12.06 1.87 10.18
C ILE A 248 -13.27 1.62 9.26
N TYR A 249 -13.05 1.27 7.99
CA TYR A 249 -14.17 0.93 7.10
C TYR A 249 -14.85 -0.36 7.51
N GLN A 250 -14.07 -1.41 7.81
CA GLN A 250 -14.62 -2.66 8.33
C GLN A 250 -15.19 -2.50 9.73
N ALA A 251 -14.50 -1.74 10.60
CA ALA A 251 -15.02 -1.46 11.94
C ALA A 251 -16.39 -0.75 11.89
N LEU A 252 -16.58 0.17 10.95
CA LEU A 252 -17.85 0.85 10.73
C LEU A 252 -18.96 -0.12 10.27
N GLU A 253 -18.65 -1.09 9.41
CA GLU A 253 -19.62 -2.11 9.00
C GLU A 253 -20.01 -3.04 10.16
N LYS A 254 -19.13 -3.25 11.16
CA LYS A 254 -19.45 -4.01 12.39
C LYS A 254 -20.50 -3.30 13.27
N VAL A 255 -20.63 -1.99 13.17
CA VAL A 255 -21.61 -1.16 13.91
C VAL A 255 -22.70 -0.60 12.99
N ASP A 256 -23.04 -1.32 11.92
CA ASP A 256 -24.14 -1.01 10.98
C ASP A 256 -24.03 0.40 10.33
N GLY A 257 -22.81 0.90 10.17
CA GLY A 257 -22.52 2.20 9.54
C GLY A 257 -22.72 3.41 10.46
N VAL A 258 -22.96 3.22 11.76
CA VAL A 258 -23.16 4.31 12.73
C VAL A 258 -21.81 4.70 13.35
N ALA A 259 -21.24 5.81 12.91
CA ALA A 259 -19.90 6.24 13.36
C ALA A 259 -19.83 6.45 14.88
N GLU A 260 -20.90 6.96 15.49
CA GLU A 260 -20.99 7.20 16.93
C GLU A 260 -20.91 5.93 17.77
N ASP A 261 -21.26 4.77 17.21
CA ASP A 261 -21.22 3.48 17.92
C ASP A 261 -19.84 2.81 17.85
N LEU A 262 -18.87 3.41 17.14
CA LEU A 262 -17.49 2.92 17.15
C LEU A 262 -16.87 3.07 18.53
N THR A 263 -16.13 2.03 18.93
CA THR A 263 -15.30 2.05 20.15
C THR A 263 -13.87 1.67 19.83
N TRP A 264 -12.95 2.02 20.74
CA TRP A 264 -11.56 1.58 20.64
C TRP A 264 -11.45 0.05 20.56
N GLU A 265 -12.23 -0.68 21.35
CA GLU A 265 -12.20 -2.15 21.41
C GLU A 265 -12.59 -2.79 20.07
N ILE A 266 -13.65 -2.27 19.41
CA ILE A 266 -14.09 -2.75 18.08
C ILE A 266 -13.01 -2.46 17.04
N PHE A 267 -12.45 -1.26 17.07
CA PHE A 267 -11.39 -0.87 16.15
C PHE A 267 -10.12 -1.71 16.36
N ARG A 268 -9.67 -1.84 17.61
CA ARG A 268 -8.50 -2.65 17.98
C ARG A 268 -8.65 -4.10 17.55
N ASP A 269 -9.81 -4.72 17.84
CA ASP A 269 -10.10 -6.10 17.42
C ASP A 269 -10.06 -6.26 15.90
N THR A 270 -10.55 -5.26 15.15
CA THR A 270 -10.48 -5.23 13.68
C THR A 270 -9.04 -5.11 13.19
N VAL A 271 -8.22 -4.30 13.82
CA VAL A 271 -6.79 -4.18 13.50
C VAL A 271 -6.06 -5.50 13.73
N ILE A 272 -6.29 -6.16 14.87
CA ILE A 272 -5.69 -7.47 15.16
C ILE A 272 -6.12 -8.51 14.14
N GLU A 273 -7.40 -8.57 13.79
CA GLU A 273 -7.93 -9.44 12.73
C GLU A 273 -7.16 -9.28 11.43
N GLN A 274 -6.94 -8.04 11.01
CA GLN A 274 -6.25 -7.73 9.75
C GLN A 274 -4.75 -8.03 9.82
N CYS A 275 -4.11 -7.80 10.97
CA CYS A 275 -2.71 -8.20 11.20
C CYS A 275 -2.54 -9.72 11.08
N GLU A 276 -3.45 -10.49 11.65
CA GLU A 276 -3.44 -11.97 11.61
C GLU A 276 -3.72 -12.52 10.22
N GLN A 277 -4.53 -11.83 9.40
CA GLN A 277 -4.75 -12.18 8.00
C GLN A 277 -3.54 -11.90 7.10
N GLY A 278 -2.65 -10.99 7.51
CA GLY A 278 -1.43 -10.69 6.78
C GLY A 278 -1.39 -9.30 6.11
N VAL A 279 -2.29 -8.38 6.45
CA VAL A 279 -2.28 -7.01 5.91
C VAL A 279 -0.93 -6.37 6.18
N ASP A 280 -0.27 -5.84 5.14
CA ASP A 280 1.11 -5.36 5.20
C ASP A 280 1.21 -3.91 5.69
N TYR A 281 0.20 -3.09 5.41
CA TYR A 281 0.13 -1.73 5.92
C TYR A 281 -1.33 -1.28 6.10
N MET A 282 -1.56 -0.38 7.04
CA MET A 282 -2.90 0.09 7.37
C MET A 282 -2.97 1.60 7.40
N THR A 283 -4.00 2.16 6.74
CA THR A 283 -4.30 3.59 6.82
C THR A 283 -5.01 3.90 8.13
N ILE A 284 -4.37 4.72 8.95
CA ILE A 284 -4.86 5.13 10.27
C ILE A 284 -4.98 6.66 10.33
N HIS A 285 -6.20 7.17 10.44
CA HIS A 285 -6.51 8.60 10.46
C HIS A 285 -6.33 9.22 11.86
N ALA A 286 -5.21 8.90 12.54
CA ALA A 286 -4.94 9.36 13.89
C ALA A 286 -4.60 10.87 13.97
N GLY A 287 -4.29 11.50 12.84
CA GLY A 287 -4.07 12.95 12.75
C GLY A 287 -5.34 13.80 12.80
N VAL A 288 -6.52 13.19 12.59
CA VAL A 288 -7.81 13.88 12.68
C VAL A 288 -8.18 14.07 14.15
N ARG A 289 -7.98 15.27 14.66
CA ARG A 289 -8.19 15.61 16.06
C ARG A 289 -9.37 16.56 16.24
N LEU A 290 -10.02 16.48 17.41
CA LEU A 290 -11.17 17.32 17.74
C LEU A 290 -10.93 18.84 17.51
N PRO A 291 -9.77 19.43 17.91
CA PRO A 291 -9.49 20.85 17.70
C PRO A 291 -9.38 21.28 16.23
N PHE A 292 -9.16 20.33 15.32
CA PHE A 292 -8.94 20.62 13.89
C PHE A 292 -10.25 20.62 13.09
N VAL A 293 -11.29 19.92 13.57
CA VAL A 293 -12.59 19.84 12.88
C VAL A 293 -13.18 21.23 12.62
N PRO A 294 -13.20 22.18 13.56
CA PRO A 294 -13.71 23.54 13.29
C PRO A 294 -12.96 24.29 12.18
N LEU A 295 -11.69 23.96 11.92
CA LEU A 295 -10.89 24.60 10.87
C LEU A 295 -11.43 24.31 9.46
N THR A 296 -12.19 23.23 9.28
CA THR A 296 -12.76 22.82 7.99
C THR A 296 -14.08 23.50 7.65
N THR A 297 -14.68 24.28 8.56
CA THR A 297 -16.03 24.83 8.40
C THR A 297 -16.17 25.86 7.27
N LYS A 298 -15.06 26.44 6.83
CA LYS A 298 -15.03 27.42 5.72
C LYS A 298 -14.65 26.80 4.37
N ARG A 299 -14.38 25.50 4.34
CA ARG A 299 -14.02 24.79 3.11
C ARG A 299 -15.20 24.67 2.16
N VAL A 300 -14.91 24.69 0.87
CA VAL A 300 -15.89 24.43 -0.19
C VAL A 300 -16.41 23.00 -0.12
N THR A 301 -15.53 22.04 0.15
CA THR A 301 -15.88 20.60 0.15
C THR A 301 -15.91 19.98 1.56
N GLY A 302 -15.59 20.73 2.61
CA GLY A 302 -15.57 20.22 3.98
C GLY A 302 -14.50 19.14 4.20
N ILE A 303 -14.90 17.96 4.70
CA ILE A 303 -14.03 16.80 4.93
C ILE A 303 -14.43 15.70 3.93
N VAL A 304 -13.63 15.50 2.89
CA VAL A 304 -13.91 14.56 1.80
C VAL A 304 -13.38 13.16 2.05
N SER A 305 -12.37 13.02 2.91
CA SER A 305 -11.87 11.70 3.31
C SER A 305 -12.94 10.93 4.08
N ARG A 306 -13.27 9.70 3.64
CA ARG A 306 -14.24 8.86 4.35
C ARG A 306 -13.79 8.56 5.77
N GLY A 307 -12.53 8.15 5.97
CA GLY A 307 -11.99 7.90 7.31
C GLY A 307 -11.91 9.18 8.16
N GLY A 308 -11.51 10.29 7.54
CA GLY A 308 -11.49 11.60 8.19
C GLY A 308 -12.87 12.06 8.66
N SER A 309 -13.91 11.91 7.83
CA SER A 309 -15.28 12.28 8.18
C SER A 309 -15.88 11.41 9.26
N ILE A 310 -15.58 10.10 9.27
CA ILE A 310 -15.99 9.16 10.33
C ILE A 310 -15.42 9.62 11.67
N MET A 311 -14.10 9.88 11.73
CA MET A 311 -13.43 10.29 12.97
C MET A 311 -13.85 11.69 13.42
N ALA A 312 -14.00 12.63 12.51
CA ALA A 312 -14.51 13.97 12.85
C ALA A 312 -15.95 13.90 13.42
N GLY A 313 -16.82 13.10 12.79
CA GLY A 313 -18.19 12.86 13.28
C GLY A 313 -18.19 12.24 14.68
N TRP A 314 -17.35 11.22 14.91
CA TRP A 314 -17.20 10.59 16.20
C TRP A 314 -16.74 11.59 17.30
N CYS A 315 -15.68 12.38 17.00
CA CYS A 315 -15.16 13.37 17.94
C CYS A 315 -16.23 14.42 18.30
N LEU A 316 -17.03 14.88 17.34
CA LEU A 316 -18.11 15.83 17.57
C LEU A 316 -19.26 15.22 18.39
N ALA A 317 -19.68 14.01 18.06
CA ALA A 317 -20.77 13.33 18.76
C ALA A 317 -20.46 13.08 20.25
N HIS A 318 -19.22 12.67 20.53
CA HIS A 318 -18.77 12.35 21.89
C HIS A 318 -18.16 13.53 22.64
N HIS A 319 -17.87 14.65 21.97
CA HIS A 319 -17.11 15.78 22.53
C HIS A 319 -15.77 15.32 23.15
N LYS A 320 -15.08 14.38 22.48
CA LYS A 320 -13.83 13.77 22.92
C LYS A 320 -12.77 13.80 21.83
N GLU A 321 -11.51 13.70 22.24
CA GLU A 321 -10.41 13.50 21.32
C GLU A 321 -10.53 12.15 20.60
N SER A 322 -9.96 12.06 19.41
CA SER A 322 -9.92 10.83 18.61
C SER A 322 -9.33 9.66 19.39
N PHE A 323 -10.07 8.56 19.50
CA PHE A 323 -9.56 7.34 20.12
C PHE A 323 -8.36 6.75 19.37
N LEU A 324 -8.19 7.06 18.08
CA LEU A 324 -7.02 6.64 17.30
C LEU A 324 -5.77 7.38 17.75
N TYR A 325 -5.88 8.66 18.07
CA TYR A 325 -4.79 9.47 18.61
C TYR A 325 -4.45 9.06 20.06
N GLU A 326 -5.47 8.88 20.91
CA GLU A 326 -5.27 8.54 22.32
C GLU A 326 -4.63 7.16 22.52
N ASN A 327 -4.96 6.18 21.66
CA ASN A 327 -4.44 4.80 21.76
C ASN A 327 -3.35 4.48 20.72
N PHE A 328 -2.66 5.49 20.21
CA PHE A 328 -1.68 5.29 19.13
C PHE A 328 -0.50 4.40 19.54
N ASP A 329 -0.06 4.48 20.79
CA ASP A 329 1.03 3.64 21.30
C ASP A 329 0.63 2.16 21.35
N GLU A 330 -0.61 1.84 21.71
CA GLU A 330 -1.11 0.46 21.67
C GLU A 330 -1.17 -0.07 20.21
N LEU A 331 -1.50 0.79 19.22
CA LEU A 331 -1.39 0.43 17.81
C LEU A 331 0.05 0.11 17.41
N CYS A 332 1.01 0.91 17.85
CA CYS A 332 2.43 0.65 17.60
C CYS A 332 2.87 -0.70 18.19
N GLU A 333 2.45 -1.03 19.41
CA GLU A 333 2.73 -2.32 20.04
C GLU A 333 2.12 -3.50 19.28
N ILE A 334 0.91 -3.33 18.72
CA ILE A 334 0.26 -4.34 17.89
C ILE A 334 1.04 -4.52 16.58
N PHE A 335 1.34 -3.44 15.86
CA PHE A 335 2.01 -3.49 14.56
C PHE A 335 3.42 -4.09 14.64
N ALA A 336 4.15 -3.79 15.73
CA ALA A 336 5.48 -4.34 15.98
C ALA A 336 5.50 -5.88 16.12
N LYS A 337 4.36 -6.51 16.43
CA LYS A 337 4.25 -7.97 16.57
C LYS A 337 4.09 -8.72 15.25
N TYR A 338 3.69 -8.00 14.18
CA TYR A 338 3.33 -8.62 12.91
C TYR A 338 4.10 -8.07 11.71
N ASP A 339 4.96 -7.06 11.91
CA ASP A 339 5.62 -6.28 10.86
C ASP A 339 4.63 -5.58 9.91
N VAL A 340 3.65 -4.90 10.52
CA VAL A 340 2.71 -4.04 9.80
C VAL A 340 3.22 -2.62 9.79
N ALA A 341 3.15 -1.93 8.65
CA ALA A 341 3.52 -0.53 8.53
C ALA A 341 2.29 0.38 8.69
N PHE A 342 2.49 1.57 9.25
CA PHE A 342 1.50 2.63 9.17
C PHE A 342 1.49 3.28 7.79
N SER A 343 0.28 3.54 7.27
CA SER A 343 -0.02 4.62 6.36
C SER A 343 -0.78 5.66 7.17
N LEU A 344 -0.12 6.73 7.62
CA LEU A 344 -0.77 7.76 8.44
C LEU A 344 -1.64 8.63 7.56
N GLY A 345 -2.95 8.42 7.68
CA GLY A 345 -3.95 8.94 6.74
C GLY A 345 -4.19 10.44 6.85
N ASP A 346 -4.34 11.10 5.70
CA ASP A 346 -4.65 12.51 5.53
C ASP A 346 -6.17 12.77 5.56
N GLY A 347 -6.79 12.53 6.69
CA GLY A 347 -8.25 12.65 6.87
C GLY A 347 -8.79 14.06 6.64
N LEU A 348 -7.96 15.08 6.75
CA LEU A 348 -8.29 16.48 6.49
C LEU A 348 -7.68 17.01 5.17
N ARG A 349 -7.36 16.12 4.21
CA ARG A 349 -6.92 16.54 2.88
C ARG A 349 -7.94 17.42 2.18
N PRO A 350 -7.53 18.39 1.32
CA PRO A 350 -8.43 19.19 0.53
C PRO A 350 -9.14 18.35 -0.53
N GLY A 351 -10.44 18.57 -0.71
CA GLY A 351 -11.27 17.96 -1.76
C GLY A 351 -11.55 18.89 -2.94
N SER A 352 -10.97 20.08 -2.91
CA SER A 352 -11.03 21.10 -3.95
C SER A 352 -9.74 21.91 -3.91
N ILE A 353 -9.27 22.40 -5.06
CA ILE A 353 -8.08 23.26 -5.11
C ILE A 353 -8.28 24.57 -4.31
N ALA A 354 -9.54 24.99 -4.08
CA ALA A 354 -9.85 26.17 -3.25
C ALA A 354 -9.55 25.96 -1.76
N ASP A 355 -9.54 24.70 -1.29
CA ASP A 355 -9.30 24.32 0.11
C ASP A 355 -7.83 23.94 0.36
N ALA A 356 -6.99 23.95 -0.67
CA ALA A 356 -5.60 23.49 -0.61
C ALA A 356 -4.75 24.31 0.37
N ASN A 357 -3.89 23.62 1.12
CA ASN A 357 -2.89 24.21 2.01
C ASN A 357 -3.50 25.07 3.14
N ASP A 358 -4.70 24.75 3.56
CA ASP A 358 -5.35 25.45 4.65
C ASP A 358 -4.82 25.02 6.05
N ALA A 359 -5.33 25.69 7.08
CA ALA A 359 -4.92 25.45 8.46
C ALA A 359 -5.28 24.03 8.94
N ALA A 360 -6.40 23.45 8.47
CA ALA A 360 -6.81 22.10 8.85
C ALA A 360 -5.84 21.03 8.30
N GLN A 361 -5.52 21.13 7.01
CA GLN A 361 -4.57 20.21 6.36
C GLN A 361 -3.21 20.22 7.06
N PHE A 362 -2.64 21.40 7.31
CA PHE A 362 -1.31 21.50 7.90
C PHE A 362 -1.28 21.23 9.40
N ALA A 363 -2.38 21.45 10.14
CA ALA A 363 -2.48 21.02 11.54
C ALA A 363 -2.46 19.49 11.65
N GLU A 364 -3.18 18.81 10.77
CA GLU A 364 -3.13 17.35 10.67
C GLU A 364 -1.73 16.85 10.31
N LEU A 365 -1.08 17.42 9.27
CA LEU A 365 0.25 17.00 8.84
C LEU A 365 1.30 17.14 9.96
N LYS A 366 1.23 18.18 10.78
CA LYS A 366 2.10 18.32 11.96
C LYS A 366 1.88 17.21 12.99
N THR A 367 0.62 16.86 13.23
CA THR A 367 0.29 15.75 14.13
C THR A 367 0.77 14.42 13.55
N ILE A 368 0.63 14.22 12.24
CA ILE A 368 1.18 13.04 11.55
C ILE A 368 2.69 12.96 11.74
N GLY A 369 3.41 14.08 11.66
CA GLY A 369 4.84 14.14 11.96
C GLY A 369 5.17 13.71 13.39
N GLU A 370 4.41 14.18 14.39
CA GLU A 370 4.54 13.74 15.78
C GLU A 370 4.33 12.22 15.90
N LEU A 371 3.27 11.70 15.30
CA LEU A 371 2.93 10.28 15.33
C LEU A 371 3.97 9.41 14.61
N THR A 372 4.56 9.91 13.53
CA THR A 372 5.66 9.25 12.81
C THR A 372 6.86 9.01 13.74
N HIS A 373 7.29 10.03 14.46
CA HIS A 373 8.39 9.88 15.40
C HIS A 373 8.05 8.93 16.56
N ARG A 374 6.81 8.97 17.07
CA ARG A 374 6.35 8.03 18.11
C ARG A 374 6.37 6.58 17.61
N ALA A 375 5.89 6.31 16.39
CA ALA A 375 5.93 4.96 15.83
C ALA A 375 7.37 4.44 15.67
N TRP A 376 8.31 5.29 15.29
CA TRP A 376 9.72 4.93 15.19
C TRP A 376 10.36 4.53 16.54
N GLU A 377 9.86 5.00 17.68
CA GLU A 377 10.31 4.55 19.01
C GLU A 377 9.95 3.07 19.28
N TYR A 378 8.92 2.58 18.60
CA TYR A 378 8.50 1.18 18.63
C TYR A 378 9.13 0.33 17.51
N ASP A 379 10.05 0.88 16.69
CA ASP A 379 10.58 0.27 15.48
C ASP A 379 9.49 -0.05 14.44
N VAL A 380 8.39 0.68 14.42
CA VAL A 380 7.31 0.49 13.44
C VAL A 380 7.52 1.41 12.24
N GLN A 381 7.46 0.81 11.07
CA GLN A 381 7.62 1.51 9.79
C GLN A 381 6.41 2.41 9.52
N VAL A 382 6.66 3.59 8.94
CA VAL A 382 5.63 4.60 8.65
C VAL A 382 5.81 5.13 7.23
N MET A 383 4.71 5.24 6.49
CA MET A 383 4.56 6.18 5.38
C MET A 383 3.45 7.17 5.71
N VAL A 384 3.52 8.35 5.13
CA VAL A 384 2.62 9.48 5.38
C VAL A 384 1.75 9.72 4.16
N GLU A 385 0.43 9.80 4.34
CA GLU A 385 -0.47 10.15 3.25
C GLU A 385 -0.50 11.66 3.01
N GLY A 386 -0.73 12.04 1.78
CA GLY A 386 -0.70 13.43 1.35
C GLY A 386 -1.84 13.84 0.42
N PRO A 387 -1.88 15.10 0.00
CA PRO A 387 -3.09 15.82 -0.39
C PRO A 387 -3.69 15.30 -1.69
N GLY A 388 -5.03 15.45 -1.80
CA GLY A 388 -5.80 15.11 -2.98
C GLY A 388 -5.86 16.23 -4.03
N HIS A 389 -6.37 17.41 -3.67
CA HIS A 389 -6.60 18.53 -4.60
C HIS A 389 -5.69 19.71 -4.24
N VAL A 390 -4.70 20.00 -5.09
CA VAL A 390 -3.73 21.08 -4.88
C VAL A 390 -3.38 21.72 -6.22
N PRO A 391 -3.51 23.05 -6.39
CA PRO A 391 -3.11 23.71 -7.62
C PRO A 391 -1.62 23.53 -7.87
N LEU A 392 -1.22 23.38 -9.14
CA LEU A 392 0.10 22.93 -9.56
C LEU A 392 1.25 23.72 -8.91
N ASN A 393 1.09 25.03 -8.75
CA ASN A 393 2.09 25.90 -8.15
C ASN A 393 2.28 25.71 -6.62
N MET A 394 1.40 24.97 -5.97
CA MET A 394 1.46 24.69 -4.53
C MET A 394 1.84 23.24 -4.21
N VAL A 395 2.00 22.40 -5.22
CA VAL A 395 2.25 20.96 -5.04
C VAL A 395 3.53 20.71 -4.25
N GLN A 396 4.64 21.35 -4.61
CA GLN A 396 5.94 21.12 -3.96
C GLN A 396 5.99 21.57 -2.50
N VAL A 397 5.18 22.57 -2.11
CA VAL A 397 5.07 23.00 -0.71
C VAL A 397 4.60 21.87 0.20
N ASN A 398 3.73 20.99 -0.30
CA ASN A 398 3.26 19.83 0.49
C ASN A 398 4.38 18.82 0.71
N ASN A 399 5.17 18.55 -0.34
CA ASN A 399 6.31 17.65 -0.24
C ASN A 399 7.40 18.21 0.72
N GLU A 400 7.74 19.50 0.60
CA GLU A 400 8.71 20.16 1.48
C GLU A 400 8.28 20.10 2.96
N LYS A 401 6.99 20.38 3.25
CA LYS A 401 6.46 20.34 4.62
C LYS A 401 6.41 18.93 5.19
N GLU A 402 6.05 17.95 4.38
CA GLU A 402 6.07 16.56 4.80
C GLU A 402 7.49 16.13 5.16
N GLN A 403 8.47 16.37 4.27
CA GLN A 403 9.87 16.03 4.52
C GLN A 403 10.43 16.70 5.79
N GLU A 404 10.06 17.96 6.02
CA GLU A 404 10.48 18.73 7.21
C GLU A 404 9.83 18.17 8.48
N TRP A 405 8.50 17.98 8.49
CA TRP A 405 7.74 17.68 9.70
C TRP A 405 7.67 16.19 10.03
N CYS A 406 7.74 15.34 9.01
CA CYS A 406 7.68 13.89 9.18
C CYS A 406 9.06 13.20 9.10
N GLY A 407 10.16 13.98 9.18
CA GLY A 407 11.52 13.44 9.28
C GLY A 407 12.02 12.69 8.03
N GLY A 408 11.43 12.95 6.86
CA GLY A 408 11.75 12.27 5.61
C GLY A 408 11.16 10.86 5.49
N ALA A 409 10.09 10.55 6.22
CA ALA A 409 9.31 9.33 6.01
C ALA A 409 8.80 9.26 4.56
N PRO A 410 8.54 8.07 4.01
CA PRO A 410 7.99 7.97 2.65
C PRO A 410 6.66 8.70 2.52
N PHE A 411 6.55 9.61 1.55
CA PHE A 411 5.30 10.30 1.25
C PHE A 411 4.47 9.51 0.24
N TYR A 412 3.20 9.29 0.53
CA TYR A 412 2.23 8.58 -0.29
C TYR A 412 1.07 9.51 -0.63
N THR A 413 0.89 9.85 -1.90
CA THR A 413 -0.04 10.93 -2.30
C THR A 413 -1.16 10.45 -3.20
N LEU A 414 -2.35 11.03 -3.03
CA LEU A 414 -3.50 10.88 -3.93
C LEU A 414 -3.41 11.97 -5.01
N GLY A 415 -2.74 11.68 -6.11
CA GLY A 415 -2.45 12.66 -7.13
C GLY A 415 -1.21 13.49 -6.77
N PRO A 416 -1.34 14.82 -6.60
CA PRO A 416 -2.55 15.66 -6.47
C PRO A 416 -3.30 15.96 -7.78
N LEU A 417 -4.63 16.09 -7.66
CA LEU A 417 -5.46 16.66 -8.73
C LEU A 417 -5.22 18.17 -8.79
N VAL A 418 -4.70 18.64 -9.92
CA VAL A 418 -4.24 20.03 -10.05
C VAL A 418 -5.30 21.00 -10.58
N THR A 419 -6.47 20.49 -10.91
CA THR A 419 -7.65 21.23 -11.35
C THR A 419 -8.92 20.42 -11.09
N ASP A 420 -10.05 21.09 -10.87
CA ASP A 420 -11.35 20.49 -10.54
C ASP A 420 -12.32 20.45 -11.72
N ILE A 421 -11.86 20.70 -12.96
CA ILE A 421 -12.75 20.97 -14.11
C ILE A 421 -13.08 19.75 -14.99
N ALA A 422 -12.51 18.59 -14.76
CA ALA A 422 -12.54 17.48 -15.72
C ALA A 422 -13.11 16.17 -15.11
N PRO A 423 -14.39 16.11 -14.69
CA PRO A 423 -14.99 14.89 -14.18
C PRO A 423 -14.93 13.77 -15.23
N GLY A 424 -14.53 12.56 -14.82
CA GLY A 424 -14.27 11.43 -15.72
C GLY A 424 -12.88 11.41 -16.34
N TYR A 425 -12.09 12.48 -16.14
CA TYR A 425 -10.69 12.59 -16.55
C TYR A 425 -9.75 12.86 -15.38
N ASP A 426 -10.20 12.56 -14.17
CA ASP A 426 -9.43 12.78 -12.93
C ASP A 426 -8.07 12.06 -12.93
N HIS A 427 -7.97 10.91 -13.62
CA HIS A 427 -6.70 10.22 -13.83
C HIS A 427 -5.67 11.08 -14.60
N ILE A 428 -6.12 11.95 -15.53
CA ILE A 428 -5.23 12.88 -16.25
C ILE A 428 -4.84 14.06 -15.37
N THR A 429 -5.83 14.71 -14.74
CA THR A 429 -5.55 15.91 -13.91
C THR A 429 -4.65 15.57 -12.72
N SER A 430 -4.82 14.39 -12.15
CA SER A 430 -4.00 13.90 -11.05
C SER A 430 -2.62 13.40 -11.50
N ALA A 431 -2.49 12.84 -12.71
CA ALA A 431 -1.20 12.41 -13.26
C ALA A 431 -0.20 13.58 -13.39
N ILE A 432 -0.70 14.76 -13.75
CA ILE A 432 0.13 15.99 -13.82
C ILE A 432 0.71 16.33 -12.44
N GLY A 433 -0.13 16.32 -11.41
CA GLY A 433 0.29 16.57 -10.03
C GLY A 433 1.18 15.47 -9.47
N ALA A 434 0.84 14.20 -9.78
CA ALA A 434 1.58 13.03 -9.34
C ALA A 434 3.04 13.06 -9.86
N ALA A 435 3.24 13.31 -11.15
CA ALA A 435 4.57 13.45 -11.71
C ALA A 435 5.34 14.62 -11.07
N ASN A 436 4.67 15.75 -10.85
CA ASN A 436 5.28 16.91 -10.22
C ASN A 436 5.69 16.65 -8.76
N ILE A 437 4.80 16.09 -7.93
CA ILE A 437 5.10 15.85 -6.51
C ILE A 437 6.14 14.75 -6.33
N ALA A 438 6.07 13.70 -7.15
CA ALA A 438 7.02 12.59 -7.08
C ALA A 438 8.45 13.02 -7.50
N MET A 439 8.58 13.92 -8.47
CA MET A 439 9.87 14.54 -8.82
C MET A 439 10.52 15.23 -7.60
N GLY A 440 9.72 15.80 -6.69
CA GLY A 440 10.19 16.46 -5.47
C GLY A 440 10.50 15.51 -4.32
N GLY A 441 10.11 14.23 -4.38
CA GLY A 441 10.46 13.26 -3.34
C GLY A 441 9.35 12.34 -2.85
N THR A 442 8.11 12.48 -3.33
CA THR A 442 7.06 11.50 -3.03
C THR A 442 7.48 10.10 -3.48
N ALA A 443 7.32 9.13 -2.59
CA ALA A 443 7.82 7.77 -2.76
C ALA A 443 6.79 6.80 -3.37
N MET A 444 5.50 7.05 -3.13
CA MET A 444 4.41 6.24 -3.66
C MET A 444 3.24 7.12 -4.09
N LEU A 445 2.58 6.71 -5.17
CA LEU A 445 1.44 7.40 -5.75
C LEU A 445 0.20 6.50 -5.65
N CYS A 446 -0.88 7.01 -5.07
CA CYS A 446 -2.18 6.39 -5.17
C CYS A 446 -2.76 6.65 -6.55
N TYR A 447 -3.07 5.60 -7.29
CA TYR A 447 -3.65 5.78 -8.61
C TYR A 447 -5.03 6.44 -8.52
N VAL A 448 -5.38 7.14 -9.57
CA VAL A 448 -6.72 7.69 -9.79
C VAL A 448 -7.25 7.11 -11.10
N THR A 449 -8.50 6.68 -11.10
CA THR A 449 -9.14 6.11 -12.27
C THR A 449 -10.10 7.10 -12.95
N PRO A 450 -10.56 6.84 -14.18
CA PRO A 450 -11.61 7.65 -14.79
C PRO A 450 -12.93 7.67 -13.99
N LYS A 451 -13.09 6.76 -13.02
CA LYS A 451 -14.27 6.67 -12.14
C LYS A 451 -14.13 7.39 -10.81
N GLU A 452 -13.00 8.04 -10.55
CA GLU A 452 -12.86 8.85 -9.35
C GLU A 452 -14.02 9.84 -9.25
N HIS A 453 -14.59 9.99 -8.06
CA HIS A 453 -15.81 10.77 -7.78
C HIS A 453 -17.10 10.28 -8.46
N LEU A 454 -17.06 9.31 -9.37
CA LEU A 454 -18.21 8.86 -10.16
C LEU A 454 -18.71 7.45 -9.80
N GLY A 455 -17.89 6.62 -9.17
CA GLY A 455 -18.27 5.25 -8.80
C GLY A 455 -17.08 4.30 -8.65
N LEU A 456 -17.38 3.00 -8.49
CA LEU A 456 -16.33 1.98 -8.38
C LEU A 456 -15.73 1.68 -9.76
N PRO A 457 -14.39 1.53 -9.85
CA PRO A 457 -13.71 1.19 -11.09
C PRO A 457 -13.99 -0.27 -11.51
N ASN A 458 -14.19 -0.46 -12.80
CA ASN A 458 -14.12 -1.76 -13.45
C ASN A 458 -12.67 -2.09 -13.84
N LYS A 459 -12.42 -3.26 -14.49
CA LYS A 459 -11.08 -3.68 -14.90
C LYS A 459 -10.39 -2.70 -15.85
N ASP A 460 -11.12 -2.13 -16.82
CA ASP A 460 -10.55 -1.18 -17.78
C ASP A 460 -10.18 0.15 -17.10
N ASP A 461 -10.99 0.58 -16.15
CA ASP A 461 -10.69 1.75 -15.33
C ASP A 461 -9.42 1.51 -14.48
N VAL A 462 -9.29 0.32 -13.88
CA VAL A 462 -8.09 -0.10 -13.12
C VAL A 462 -6.86 -0.07 -14.02
N LYS A 463 -6.92 -0.70 -15.20
CA LYS A 463 -5.83 -0.68 -16.18
C LYS A 463 -5.44 0.75 -16.56
N THR A 464 -6.41 1.57 -16.91
CA THR A 464 -6.18 2.98 -17.29
C THR A 464 -5.48 3.75 -16.16
N GLY A 465 -5.96 3.61 -14.93
CA GLY A 465 -5.35 4.24 -13.75
C GLY A 465 -3.91 3.79 -13.52
N VAL A 466 -3.66 2.46 -13.54
CA VAL A 466 -2.31 1.90 -13.33
C VAL A 466 -1.35 2.39 -14.40
N ILE A 467 -1.69 2.32 -15.69
CA ILE A 467 -0.83 2.78 -16.78
C ILE A 467 -0.53 4.27 -16.63
N THR A 468 -1.56 5.09 -16.39
CA THR A 468 -1.41 6.53 -16.21
C THR A 468 -0.39 6.85 -15.12
N TYR A 469 -0.49 6.15 -13.99
CA TYR A 469 0.40 6.40 -12.86
C TYR A 469 1.79 5.79 -13.01
N LYS A 470 1.94 4.68 -13.76
CA LYS A 470 3.28 4.19 -14.15
C LYS A 470 4.01 5.20 -15.02
N VAL A 471 3.31 5.84 -15.96
CA VAL A 471 3.89 6.92 -16.79
C VAL A 471 4.29 8.10 -15.93
N SER A 472 3.46 8.51 -14.96
CA SER A 472 3.77 9.61 -14.04
C SER A 472 4.97 9.29 -13.15
N ALA A 473 5.02 8.08 -12.58
CA ALA A 473 6.13 7.62 -11.75
C ALA A 473 7.44 7.58 -12.54
N HIS A 474 7.41 7.02 -13.74
CA HIS A 474 8.59 6.98 -14.61
C HIS A 474 9.10 8.39 -14.98
N ALA A 475 8.20 9.30 -15.34
CA ALA A 475 8.58 10.70 -15.64
C ALA A 475 9.26 11.38 -14.44
N ALA A 476 8.75 11.12 -13.22
CA ALA A 476 9.35 11.63 -11.99
C ALA A 476 10.73 11.01 -11.72
N ASP A 477 10.88 9.70 -11.90
CA ASP A 477 12.13 8.98 -11.67
C ASP A 477 13.22 9.41 -12.68
N VAL A 478 12.85 9.65 -13.93
CA VAL A 478 13.75 10.29 -14.93
C VAL A 478 14.23 11.65 -14.43
N ALA A 479 13.34 12.49 -13.93
CA ALA A 479 13.69 13.81 -13.40
C ALA A 479 14.57 13.74 -12.15
N LYS A 480 14.40 12.73 -11.30
CA LYS A 480 15.27 12.46 -10.13
C LYS A 480 16.63 11.89 -10.52
N GLY A 481 16.83 11.46 -11.77
CA GLY A 481 18.07 10.87 -12.26
C GLY A 481 18.34 9.48 -11.69
N HIS A 482 17.29 8.70 -11.41
CA HIS A 482 17.47 7.32 -10.99
C HIS A 482 18.21 6.50 -12.04
N PRO A 483 19.16 5.60 -11.65
CA PRO A 483 19.87 4.72 -12.59
C PRO A 483 18.88 3.71 -13.22
N CYS A 484 19.28 3.15 -14.35
CA CYS A 484 18.54 2.11 -15.07
C CYS A 484 17.18 2.55 -15.65
N LEU A 485 17.03 3.84 -15.97
CA LEU A 485 15.86 4.35 -16.66
C LEU A 485 16.08 4.39 -18.17
N LEU A 486 15.02 4.13 -18.92
CA LEU A 486 15.04 4.21 -20.38
C LEU A 486 14.94 5.65 -20.85
N TYR A 487 15.94 6.08 -21.63
CA TYR A 487 15.97 7.41 -22.26
C TYR A 487 15.71 7.34 -23.77
N THR A 488 15.40 6.16 -24.32
CA THR A 488 15.24 5.94 -25.75
C THR A 488 13.80 5.61 -26.12
N SER A 489 13.34 6.09 -27.28
CA SER A 489 11.99 5.88 -27.80
C SER A 489 11.70 4.42 -28.17
N ASP A 490 12.73 3.64 -28.47
CA ASP A 490 12.58 2.31 -29.09
C ASP A 490 12.13 1.23 -28.09
N ALA A 491 12.35 1.46 -26.82
CA ALA A 491 11.86 0.56 -25.76
C ALA A 491 10.44 0.92 -25.27
N ALA A 492 9.86 2.03 -25.71
CA ALA A 492 8.54 2.47 -25.26
C ALA A 492 7.43 1.52 -25.70
N ASP A 493 7.54 0.92 -26.87
CA ASP A 493 6.53 -0.01 -27.41
C ASP A 493 6.52 -1.33 -26.64
N ASP A 494 7.69 -1.78 -26.14
CA ASP A 494 7.81 -2.99 -25.31
C ASP A 494 7.42 -2.73 -23.85
N LEU A 495 7.57 -1.49 -23.36
CA LEU A 495 7.19 -1.09 -21.99
C LEU A 495 5.68 -0.93 -21.79
N LEU A 496 4.92 -0.65 -22.84
CA LEU A 496 3.45 -0.63 -22.78
C LEU A 496 2.85 -2.03 -22.56
N CYS A 497 3.69 -3.07 -22.60
CA CYS A 497 3.34 -4.45 -22.29
C CYS A 497 3.70 -4.85 -20.83
N VAL A 498 4.06 -3.89 -19.98
CA VAL A 498 4.40 -4.13 -18.54
C VAL A 498 3.20 -3.98 -17.67
#